data_aac044ae547519a3fbb84e35d29650f1
#
_entry.id   aac044ae547519a3fbb84e35d29650f1
#
_cell.length_a   1.000
_cell.length_b   1.000
_cell.length_c   1.000
_cell.angle_alpha   90.00
_cell.angle_beta   90.00
_cell.angle_gamma   90.00
#
_symmetry.space_group_name_H-M   'P 1'
#
loop_
_entity.id
_entity.type
_entity.pdbx_description
1 polymer ?
#
loop_
_entity_poly.entity_id
_entity_poly.type
_entity_poly.pdbx_seq_one_letter_code
_entity_poly.pdbx_strand_id
1 'polypeptide(L)'
;MIGGGLCGEVVQYVEEWIPSKSYRKETKFQNDLQDYLDQRLNKSDGMGIGVGVGNEQIPVKREHGKVNADVAVGDDVGLELKRDFTNSQKHRLSGQITEYQKEFPCVVVVACGISDMDGWRELQNEYGGAGGIGMNQSEVHFVHKQKEHFGKDPSELRGNDDGLLGGGGLF
;
A
#
# COMPACT_ATOMS: atom_id res chain seq x y z
N MET A 1 11.39 7.42 17.80
CA MET A 1 11.49 7.16 16.48
C MET A 1 10.96 5.91 16.01
N ILE A 2 10.05 6.06 15.37
CA ILE A 2 9.34 4.97 15.11
C ILE A 2 9.74 4.38 13.84
N GLY A 3 10.10 3.21 13.90
CA GLY A 3 10.23 2.28 12.86
C GLY A 3 10.22 2.79 11.46
N GLY A 4 11.01 3.83 11.23
CA GLY A 4 11.07 4.40 9.91
C GLY A 4 11.86 3.58 8.93
N GLY A 5 11.90 2.29 9.08
CA GLY A 5 12.56 1.45 8.11
C GLY A 5 11.82 1.42 6.78
N LEU A 6 12.27 0.55 5.89
CA LEU A 6 11.70 0.39 4.56
C LEU A 6 10.19 0.13 4.59
N CYS A 7 9.70 -0.59 5.58
CA CYS A 7 8.27 -0.83 5.76
C CYS A 7 7.49 0.48 5.88
N GLY A 8 7.92 1.37 6.76
CA GLY A 8 7.26 2.66 6.96
C GLY A 8 7.27 3.53 5.71
N GLU A 9 8.39 3.56 4.99
CA GLU A 9 8.48 4.31 3.74
C GLU A 9 7.51 3.76 2.68
N VAL A 10 7.48 2.45 2.53
CA VAL A 10 6.60 1.81 1.54
C VAL A 10 5.13 2.08 1.88
N VAL A 11 4.75 1.95 3.14
CA VAL A 11 3.37 2.24 3.57
C VAL A 11 3.01 3.69 3.25
N GLN A 12 3.90 4.62 3.57
CA GLN A 12 3.67 6.03 3.28
C GLN A 12 3.50 6.27 1.77
N TYR A 13 4.37 5.70 0.95
CA TYR A 13 4.28 5.86 -0.50
C TYR A 13 2.99 5.23 -1.06
N VAL A 14 2.57 4.10 -0.54
CA VAL A 14 1.31 3.48 -0.96
C VAL A 14 0.11 4.35 -0.57
N GLU A 15 0.16 4.97 0.59
CA GLU A 15 -0.89 5.90 1.01
C GLU A 15 -0.95 7.15 0.13
N GLU A 16 0.20 7.64 -0.32
CA GLU A 16 0.29 8.78 -1.23
C GLU A 16 -0.05 8.42 -2.68
N TRP A 17 0.12 7.15 -3.04
CA TRP A 17 -0.12 6.68 -4.40
C TRP A 17 -1.58 6.84 -4.80
N ILE A 18 -1.79 7.34 -6.00
CA ILE A 18 -3.11 7.40 -6.61
C ILE A 18 -3.03 6.60 -7.92
N PRO A 19 -3.79 5.50 -8.04
CA PRO A 19 -3.83 4.77 -9.31
C PRO A 19 -4.15 5.70 -10.47
N SER A 20 -3.40 5.56 -11.56
CA SER A 20 -3.49 6.46 -12.71
C SER A 20 -4.84 6.37 -13.44
N LYS A 21 -5.50 5.22 -13.31
CA LYS A 21 -6.79 4.96 -13.95
C LYS A 21 -7.59 3.98 -13.11
N SER A 22 -8.88 3.91 -13.40
CA SER A 22 -9.72 2.83 -12.90
C SER A 22 -9.56 1.63 -13.83
N TYR A 23 -8.58 0.81 -13.55
CA TYR A 23 -8.27 -0.34 -14.40
C TYR A 23 -9.31 -1.46 -14.26
N ARG A 24 -9.52 -2.20 -15.32
CA ARG A 24 -10.39 -3.37 -15.30
C ARG A 24 -9.71 -4.63 -14.78
N LYS A 25 -8.37 -4.66 -14.83
CA LYS A 25 -7.58 -5.81 -14.41
C LYS A 25 -6.72 -5.46 -13.21
N GLU A 26 -6.70 -6.34 -12.24
CA GLU A 26 -5.87 -6.21 -11.04
C GLU A 26 -4.39 -6.07 -11.39
N THR A 27 -3.92 -6.81 -12.39
CA THR A 27 -2.52 -6.75 -12.83
C THR A 27 -2.10 -5.35 -13.28
N LYS A 28 -3.02 -4.56 -13.79
CA LYS A 28 -2.72 -3.19 -14.20
C LYS A 28 -2.47 -2.27 -13.01
N PHE A 29 -3.21 -2.47 -11.92
CA PHE A 29 -2.96 -1.78 -10.67
C PHE A 29 -1.60 -2.19 -10.09
N GLN A 30 -1.26 -3.46 -10.20
CA GLN A 30 0.04 -3.96 -9.73
C GLN A 30 1.19 -3.31 -10.49
N ASN A 31 1.07 -3.20 -11.81
CA ASN A 31 2.09 -2.54 -12.65
C ASN A 31 2.23 -1.06 -12.28
N ASP A 32 1.10 -0.38 -12.12
CA ASP A 32 1.08 1.04 -11.76
C ASP A 32 1.78 1.26 -10.41
N LEU A 33 1.45 0.46 -9.42
CA LEU A 33 2.07 0.54 -8.10
C LEU A 33 3.54 0.20 -8.14
N GLN A 34 3.93 -0.83 -8.88
CA GLN A 34 5.32 -1.21 -9.04
C GLN A 34 6.15 -0.03 -9.59
N ASP A 35 5.66 0.58 -10.67
CA ASP A 35 6.33 1.72 -11.28
C ASP A 35 6.44 2.90 -10.32
N TYR A 36 5.37 3.18 -9.61
CA TYR A 36 5.34 4.26 -8.62
C TYR A 36 6.36 4.03 -7.51
N LEU A 37 6.37 2.84 -6.93
CA LEU A 37 7.32 2.51 -5.86
C LEU A 37 8.75 2.53 -6.34
N ASP A 38 9.02 2.01 -7.54
CA ASP A 38 10.36 2.04 -8.11
C ASP A 38 10.85 3.48 -8.29
N GLN A 39 9.99 4.35 -8.77
CA GLN A 39 10.34 5.77 -8.93
C GLN A 39 10.60 6.45 -7.60
N ARG A 40 9.77 6.19 -6.59
CA ARG A 40 9.91 6.84 -5.29
C ARG A 40 11.10 6.32 -4.50
N LEU A 41 11.42 5.04 -4.63
CA LEU A 41 12.50 4.42 -3.87
C LEU A 41 13.86 4.54 -4.54
N ASN A 42 13.92 4.52 -5.87
CA ASN A 42 15.17 4.40 -6.60
C ASN A 42 15.54 5.62 -7.45
N LYS A 43 14.56 6.42 -7.83
CA LYS A 43 14.81 7.64 -8.60
C LYS A 43 14.64 8.82 -7.66
N SER A 44 15.66 9.09 -6.86
CA SER A 44 15.67 10.35 -6.16
C SER A 44 15.88 11.43 -7.22
N ASP A 45 14.93 12.32 -7.34
CA ASP A 45 15.11 13.54 -8.10
C ASP A 45 16.37 14.22 -7.60
N GLY A 46 17.22 14.63 -8.50
CA GLY A 46 18.56 15.11 -8.24
C GLY A 46 18.75 16.26 -7.26
N MET A 47 17.82 16.43 -6.35
CA MET A 47 17.94 17.31 -5.22
C MET A 47 18.53 16.59 -4.01
N GLY A 48 18.88 15.35 -4.19
CA GLY A 48 19.58 14.64 -3.18
C GLY A 48 20.93 15.21 -2.99
N ILE A 49 21.14 15.88 -1.91
CA ILE A 49 22.45 15.95 -1.33
C ILE A 49 22.75 14.51 -0.95
N GLY A 50 22.79 13.71 -1.97
CA GLY A 50 23.22 12.37 -1.82
C GLY A 50 24.69 12.41 -1.56
N VAL A 51 25.05 12.41 -0.32
CA VAL A 51 26.34 11.90 0.00
C VAL A 51 26.28 10.47 -0.42
N GLY A 52 26.61 10.25 -1.66
CA GLY A 52 26.49 8.95 -2.26
C GLY A 52 27.40 7.96 -1.61
N VAL A 53 26.89 7.29 -0.65
CA VAL A 53 27.48 6.07 -0.19
C VAL A 53 26.52 4.97 -0.62
N GLY A 54 26.87 4.37 -1.75
CA GLY A 54 26.15 3.20 -2.20
C GLY A 54 24.74 3.48 -2.71
N ASN A 55 24.63 3.78 -3.97
CA ASN A 55 23.36 3.76 -4.69
C ASN A 55 22.93 2.31 -4.87
N GLU A 56 22.68 1.62 -3.77
CA GLU A 56 22.06 0.31 -3.87
C GLU A 56 20.60 0.52 -4.20
N GLN A 57 20.21 0.17 -5.40
CA GLN A 57 18.83 0.20 -5.79
C GLN A 57 18.07 -0.85 -5.02
N ILE A 58 16.90 -0.45 -4.51
CA ILE A 58 15.99 -1.37 -3.84
C ILE A 58 15.14 -2.03 -4.91
N PRO A 59 15.27 -3.35 -5.11
CA PRO A 59 14.50 -4.01 -6.17
C PRO A 59 13.02 -4.00 -5.84
N VAL A 60 12.22 -3.58 -6.81
CA VAL A 60 10.75 -3.64 -6.76
C VAL A 60 10.32 -4.63 -7.83
N LYS A 61 9.90 -5.81 -7.41
CA LYS A 61 9.61 -6.91 -8.31
C LYS A 61 8.15 -7.33 -8.24
N ARG A 62 7.68 -7.97 -9.29
CA ARG A 62 6.36 -8.59 -9.33
C ARG A 62 6.50 -10.09 -9.24
N GLU A 63 5.45 -10.73 -8.72
CA GLU A 63 5.38 -12.19 -8.61
C GLU A 63 6.65 -12.77 -7.98
N HIS A 64 7.07 -12.16 -6.87
CA HIS A 64 8.34 -12.48 -6.23
C HIS A 64 8.18 -13.34 -4.98
N GLY A 65 9.17 -14.19 -4.77
CA GLY A 65 9.26 -15.01 -3.58
C GLY A 65 8.44 -16.30 -3.66
N LYS A 66 8.50 -17.11 -2.61
CA LYS A 66 7.79 -18.38 -2.56
C LYS A 66 6.28 -18.23 -2.55
N VAL A 67 5.80 -17.13 -2.01
CA VAL A 67 4.37 -16.83 -1.93
C VAL A 67 3.87 -16.07 -3.16
N ASN A 68 4.77 -15.78 -4.09
CA ASN A 68 4.41 -15.10 -5.34
C ASN A 68 3.72 -13.76 -5.09
N ALA A 69 4.34 -12.93 -4.27
CA ALA A 69 3.80 -11.62 -3.90
C ALA A 69 3.50 -10.76 -5.13
N ASP A 70 2.35 -10.13 -5.16
CA ASP A 70 1.95 -9.28 -6.30
C ASP A 70 3.01 -8.21 -6.59
N VAL A 71 3.50 -7.55 -5.55
CA VAL A 71 4.63 -6.64 -5.62
C VAL A 71 5.50 -6.90 -4.39
N ALA A 72 6.79 -6.94 -4.57
CA ALA A 72 7.72 -7.09 -3.46
C ALA A 72 8.79 -6.01 -3.52
N VAL A 73 9.08 -5.40 -2.39
CA VAL A 73 10.15 -4.42 -2.24
C VAL A 73 11.28 -5.10 -1.48
N GLY A 74 12.30 -5.49 -2.21
CA GLY A 74 13.34 -6.36 -1.69
C GLY A 74 12.75 -7.65 -1.15
N ASP A 75 13.34 -8.17 -0.09
CA ASP A 75 12.80 -9.31 0.65
C ASP A 75 12.09 -8.87 1.94
N ASP A 76 11.90 -7.56 2.10
CA ASP A 76 11.39 -6.98 3.34
C ASP A 76 9.90 -6.68 3.32
N VAL A 77 9.36 -6.29 2.17
CA VAL A 77 7.95 -5.88 2.07
C VAL A 77 7.26 -6.64 0.95
N GLY A 78 6.23 -7.39 1.32
CA GLY A 78 5.33 -8.03 0.36
C GLY A 78 4.01 -7.28 0.29
N LEU A 79 3.55 -6.97 -0.92
CA LEU A 79 2.30 -6.26 -1.14
C LEU A 79 1.33 -7.15 -1.89
N GLU A 80 0.12 -7.24 -1.37
CA GLU A 80 -1.01 -7.92 -2.00
C GLU A 80 -2.04 -6.89 -2.40
N LEU A 81 -2.42 -6.88 -3.68
CA LEU A 81 -3.43 -5.96 -4.18
C LEU A 81 -4.73 -6.69 -4.47
N LYS A 82 -5.83 -6.02 -4.18
CA LYS A 82 -7.16 -6.47 -4.56
C LYS A 82 -7.87 -5.35 -5.30
N ARG A 83 -8.43 -5.68 -6.45
CA ARG A 83 -9.33 -4.81 -7.16
C ARG A 83 -10.75 -5.11 -6.69
N ASP A 84 -11.46 -4.10 -6.21
CA ASP A 84 -12.83 -4.27 -5.73
C ASP A 84 -12.96 -5.41 -4.71
N PHE A 85 -12.38 -5.21 -3.54
CA PHE A 85 -12.45 -6.23 -2.50
C PHE A 85 -13.88 -6.61 -2.17
N THR A 86 -14.20 -7.90 -2.31
CA THR A 86 -15.54 -8.47 -2.07
C THR A 86 -15.51 -9.48 -0.95
N ASN A 87 -16.70 -9.80 -0.41
CA ASN A 87 -16.82 -10.79 0.65
C ASN A 87 -16.31 -12.17 0.22
N SER A 88 -16.50 -12.54 -1.02
CA SER A 88 -16.04 -13.83 -1.54
C SER A 88 -14.52 -13.96 -1.54
N GLN A 89 -13.80 -12.85 -1.51
CA GLN A 89 -12.33 -12.85 -1.49
C GLN A 89 -11.74 -12.86 -0.08
N LYS A 90 -12.55 -12.67 0.93
CA LYS A 90 -12.09 -12.50 2.32
C LYS A 90 -11.26 -13.67 2.83
N HIS A 91 -11.76 -14.90 2.68
CA HIS A 91 -11.06 -16.08 3.14
C HIS A 91 -9.75 -16.31 2.40
N ARG A 92 -9.76 -16.12 1.09
CA ARG A 92 -8.58 -16.26 0.27
C ARG A 92 -7.52 -15.23 0.66
N LEU A 93 -7.94 -13.97 0.85
CA LEU A 93 -7.03 -12.92 1.25
C LEU A 93 -6.44 -13.18 2.64
N SER A 94 -7.24 -13.64 3.59
CA SER A 94 -6.77 -14.02 4.91
C SER A 94 -5.66 -15.09 4.81
N GLY A 95 -5.86 -16.11 4.00
CA GLY A 95 -4.84 -17.13 3.76
C GLY A 95 -3.58 -16.57 3.12
N GLN A 96 -3.73 -15.67 2.16
CA GLN A 96 -2.60 -15.03 1.50
C GLN A 96 -1.78 -14.17 2.49
N ILE A 97 -2.45 -13.40 3.33
CA ILE A 97 -1.77 -12.60 4.36
C ILE A 97 -0.95 -13.51 5.27
N THR A 98 -1.53 -14.61 5.73
CA THR A 98 -0.84 -15.57 6.59
C THR A 98 0.42 -16.13 5.91
N GLU A 99 0.33 -16.46 4.64
CA GLU A 99 1.48 -16.96 3.88
C GLU A 99 2.54 -15.87 3.69
N TYR A 100 2.13 -14.64 3.40
CA TYR A 100 3.06 -13.53 3.26
C TYR A 100 3.82 -13.25 4.56
N GLN A 101 3.16 -13.38 5.70
CA GLN A 101 3.78 -13.17 7.00
C GLN A 101 4.93 -14.14 7.28
N LYS A 102 4.91 -15.30 6.65
CA LYS A 102 5.99 -16.28 6.79
C LYS A 102 7.24 -15.87 6.01
N GLU A 103 7.09 -15.07 4.99
CA GLU A 103 8.19 -14.70 4.10
C GLU A 103 8.66 -13.26 4.28
N PHE A 104 7.75 -12.34 4.57
CA PHE A 104 8.06 -10.91 4.66
C PHE A 104 7.87 -10.40 6.07
N PRO A 105 8.83 -9.64 6.62
CA PRO A 105 8.63 -8.97 7.92
C PRO A 105 7.59 -7.83 7.86
N CYS A 106 7.26 -7.36 6.67
CA CYS A 106 6.24 -6.33 6.46
C CYS A 106 5.32 -6.75 5.33
N VAL A 107 4.02 -6.74 5.57
CA VAL A 107 3.00 -7.06 4.57
C VAL A 107 2.08 -5.85 4.43
N VAL A 108 1.86 -5.43 3.19
CA VAL A 108 0.95 -4.33 2.89
C VAL A 108 -0.19 -4.86 2.01
N VAL A 109 -1.41 -4.73 2.49
CA VAL A 109 -2.60 -5.15 1.76
C VAL A 109 -3.27 -3.91 1.21
N VAL A 110 -3.40 -3.86 -0.12
CA VAL A 110 -3.91 -2.68 -0.81
C VAL A 110 -5.22 -3.04 -1.51
N ALA A 111 -6.29 -2.35 -1.17
CA ALA A 111 -7.56 -2.50 -1.87
C ALA A 111 -7.78 -1.30 -2.78
N CYS A 112 -7.86 -1.57 -4.08
CA CYS A 112 -8.24 -0.57 -5.08
C CYS A 112 -9.75 -0.65 -5.28
N GLY A 113 -10.47 -0.01 -4.37
CA GLY A 113 -11.91 -0.12 -4.23
C GLY A 113 -12.31 -1.24 -3.27
N ILE A 114 -13.37 -1.02 -2.53
CA ILE A 114 -13.91 -1.98 -1.57
C ILE A 114 -15.42 -2.05 -1.77
N SER A 115 -15.93 -3.23 -2.10
CA SER A 115 -17.37 -3.50 -2.16
C SER A 115 -17.91 -4.02 -0.82
N ASP A 116 -17.07 -4.72 -0.04
CA ASP A 116 -17.44 -5.22 1.28
C ASP A 116 -16.58 -4.55 2.36
N MET A 117 -17.05 -3.42 2.84
CA MET A 117 -16.32 -2.67 3.87
C MET A 117 -16.29 -3.41 5.21
N ASP A 118 -17.34 -4.13 5.55
CA ASP A 118 -17.39 -4.89 6.80
C ASP A 118 -16.34 -6.01 6.81
N GLY A 119 -16.23 -6.74 5.71
CA GLY A 119 -15.20 -7.78 5.56
C GLY A 119 -13.80 -7.21 5.62
N TRP A 120 -13.59 -6.03 5.04
CA TRP A 120 -12.32 -5.33 5.10
C TRP A 120 -11.94 -4.97 6.54
N ARG A 121 -12.89 -4.43 7.30
CA ARG A 121 -12.66 -4.09 8.70
C ARG A 121 -12.38 -5.32 9.57
N GLU A 122 -13.05 -6.43 9.28
CA GLU A 122 -12.78 -7.68 9.99
C GLU A 122 -11.34 -8.15 9.76
N LEU A 123 -10.84 -8.07 8.53
CA LEU A 123 -9.44 -8.40 8.22
C LEU A 123 -8.47 -7.44 8.93
N GLN A 124 -8.78 -6.15 8.95
CA GLN A 124 -7.97 -5.19 9.66
C GLN A 124 -7.89 -5.51 11.15
N ASN A 125 -9.01 -5.90 11.76
CA ASN A 125 -9.04 -6.28 13.17
C ASN A 125 -8.27 -7.57 13.43
N GLU A 126 -8.30 -8.50 12.50
CA GLU A 126 -7.62 -9.79 12.64
C GLU A 126 -6.10 -9.66 12.57
N TYR A 127 -5.59 -8.84 11.64
CA TYR A 127 -4.16 -8.76 11.35
C TYR A 127 -3.51 -7.43 11.72
N GLY A 128 -4.25 -6.34 11.69
CA GLY A 128 -3.71 -4.99 11.82
C GLY A 128 -3.82 -4.39 13.21
N GLY A 129 -4.31 -5.13 14.17
CA GLY A 129 -4.44 -4.62 15.54
C GLY A 129 -3.09 -4.40 16.21
N ALA A 130 -3.01 -3.34 17.00
CA ALA A 130 -1.81 -2.98 17.75
C ALA A 130 -1.39 -4.03 18.77
N GLY A 131 -2.02 -5.14 18.79
CA GLY A 131 -1.69 -6.25 19.60
C GLY A 131 -1.46 -7.50 18.80
N GLY A 132 -1.02 -7.38 17.59
CA GLY A 132 -0.64 -8.53 16.79
C GLY A 132 0.34 -9.41 17.54
N ILE A 133 -0.11 -9.90 18.66
CA ILE A 133 0.57 -10.91 19.43
C ILE A 133 0.35 -12.21 18.68
N GLY A 134 0.56 -12.15 17.41
CA GLY A 134 0.79 -13.36 16.66
C GLY A 134 2.22 -13.76 16.88
N MET A 135 2.46 -15.02 16.90
CA MET A 135 3.81 -15.57 16.98
C MET A 135 4.69 -15.15 15.80
N ASN A 136 4.12 -14.45 14.85
CA ASN A 136 4.85 -13.88 13.74
C ASN A 136 5.03 -12.40 13.99
N GLN A 137 6.28 -11.98 14.08
CA GLN A 137 6.64 -10.57 14.27
C GLN A 137 6.43 -9.74 13.00
N SER A 138 5.67 -10.25 12.05
CA SER A 138 5.42 -9.57 10.78
C SER A 138 4.34 -8.51 10.95
N GLU A 139 4.65 -7.28 10.57
CA GLU A 139 3.67 -6.19 10.54
C GLU A 139 2.75 -6.34 9.34
N VAL A 140 1.46 -6.08 9.53
CA VAL A 140 0.49 -6.06 8.43
C VAL A 140 -0.20 -4.70 8.40
N HIS A 141 -0.14 -4.05 7.25
CA HIS A 141 -0.75 -2.74 7.04
C HIS A 141 -1.83 -2.85 5.96
N PHE A 142 -2.92 -2.11 6.13
CA PHE A 142 -4.04 -2.09 5.20
C PHE A 142 -4.21 -0.70 4.64
N VAL A 143 -4.24 -0.59 3.32
CA VAL A 143 -4.41 0.69 2.62
C VAL A 143 -5.60 0.58 1.67
N HIS A 144 -6.56 1.49 1.84
CA HIS A 144 -7.74 1.57 0.97
C HIS A 144 -7.57 2.73 -0.01
N LYS A 145 -7.59 2.42 -1.30
CA LYS A 145 -7.57 3.43 -2.36
C LYS A 145 -8.99 3.62 -2.90
N GLN A 146 -9.53 4.81 -2.70
CA GLN A 146 -10.91 5.12 -3.08
C GLN A 146 -11.02 5.32 -4.59
N LYS A 147 -11.99 4.68 -5.21
CA LYS A 147 -12.18 4.74 -6.66
C LYS A 147 -12.40 6.16 -7.19
N GLU A 148 -13.02 7.01 -6.39
CA GLU A 148 -13.29 8.39 -6.73
C GLU A 148 -12.03 9.20 -6.98
N HIS A 149 -10.89 8.74 -6.45
CA HIS A 149 -9.61 9.43 -6.58
C HIS A 149 -8.77 8.96 -7.77
N PHE A 150 -9.14 7.84 -8.40
CA PHE A 150 -8.33 7.28 -9.48
C PHE A 150 -8.25 8.23 -10.67
N GLY A 151 -7.03 8.44 -11.18
CA GLY A 151 -6.76 9.32 -12.30
C GLY A 151 -6.75 10.80 -11.98
N LYS A 152 -6.90 11.17 -10.70
CA LYS A 152 -6.89 12.56 -10.28
C LYS A 152 -5.51 12.99 -9.81
N ASP A 153 -5.22 14.26 -9.99
CA ASP A 153 -3.99 14.86 -9.49
C ASP A 153 -4.09 15.04 -7.96
N PRO A 154 -3.02 14.75 -7.21
CA PRO A 154 -3.03 14.98 -5.75
C PRO A 154 -3.41 16.39 -5.34
N SER A 155 -3.10 17.40 -6.17
CA SER A 155 -3.47 18.77 -5.90
C SER A 155 -4.98 19.00 -5.95
N GLU A 156 -5.69 18.25 -6.79
CA GLU A 156 -7.16 18.34 -6.88
C GLU A 156 -7.82 17.78 -5.62
N LEU A 157 -7.21 16.80 -4.98
CA LEU A 157 -7.75 16.20 -3.77
C LEU A 157 -7.53 17.07 -2.54
N ARG A 158 -6.44 17.84 -2.52
CA ARG A 158 -6.17 18.77 -1.41
C ARG A 158 -7.09 19.98 -1.42
N GLY A 159 -7.54 20.40 -2.60
CA GLY A 159 -8.41 21.56 -2.73
C GLY A 159 -9.80 21.39 -2.14
N ASN A 160 -10.22 20.18 -1.93
CA ASN A 160 -11.54 19.91 -1.37
C ASN A 160 -11.58 19.94 0.16
N ASP A 161 -10.45 19.75 0.81
CA ASP A 161 -10.39 19.82 2.27
C ASP A 161 -10.42 21.27 2.77
N ASP A 162 -9.83 22.19 2.02
CA ASP A 162 -9.85 23.59 2.40
C ASP A 162 -11.24 24.24 2.24
N GLY A 163 -12.07 23.66 1.38
CA GLY A 163 -13.43 24.16 1.20
C GLY A 163 -14.41 23.83 2.32
N LEU A 164 -14.11 22.78 3.07
CA LEU A 164 -14.97 22.37 4.17
C LEU A 164 -14.72 23.16 5.45
N LEU A 165 -13.53 23.68 5.61
CA LEU A 165 -13.19 24.50 6.78
C LEU A 165 -13.59 25.96 6.61
N GLY A 166 -13.83 26.39 5.38
CA GLY A 166 -14.28 27.75 5.11
C GLY A 166 -15.77 27.99 5.30
N GLY A 167 -16.53 26.93 5.46
CA GLY A 167 -17.97 27.03 5.64
C GLY A 167 -18.43 27.16 7.07
N GLY A 168 -17.51 27.20 8.00
CA GLY A 168 -17.83 27.43 9.41
C GLY A 168 -17.99 28.90 9.74
N GLY A 169 -18.49 29.66 8.79
CA GLY A 169 -18.74 31.02 9.05
C GLY A 169 -19.97 31.18 9.84
N LEU A 170 -19.84 31.53 10.90
CA LEU A 170 -20.46 32.69 11.21
C LEU A 170 -21.84 32.87 11.06
N PHE A 171 -22.31 32.90 12.06
CA PHE A 171 -23.59 33.25 12.54
C PHE A 171 -24.13 32.28 13.35
#